data_28e9b823140c7cd906ce54898690687c
#
_entry.id   28e9b823140c7cd906ce54898690687c
#
_cell.length_a   1.000
_cell.length_b   1.000
_cell.length_c   1.000
_cell.angle_alpha   90.00
_cell.angle_beta   90.00
_cell.angle_gamma   90.00
#
_symmetry.space_group_name_H-M   'P 1'
#
loop_
_entity.id
_entity.type
_entity.pdbx_description
1 polymer ?
#
loop_
_entity_poly.entity_id
_entity_poly.type
_entity_poly.pdbx_seq_one_letter_code
_entity_poly.pdbx_strand_id
1 'polypeptide(L)'
;MMLKNTMLKAVLLAITISWIPASIAAPITTTALGHNSTTEYINVPFMPYANPNAPKGGTLSLEARGTFNAANKWMTTGVAMVGTDYLYDTLMTGSLNEAFTMYPQLANKVTYDPDDTSWIIYHVNPAARFWDGSPVTSSDVKATYDAILNKGPMYIRSYLGDIKDIEIIDKQRVKFVFKSDDNKEILLTVGQFPIFAKSSIDTDFEKITLTPLMGSGPYKLGRVDAGRAVSYVRDHNYWGRDLMVNRGRYNFDMIKFVYYQSDEIAFEGFKSGQYRFRLENKASNWATGYNFPAVKAGLIHKETISSENPVPMQGLVMNMRRPLFQDIRIRQALTAAYDFEWMNKTLFHGQYERLQSFFHGSELAATGTPSAAEMQVLSPLLAKLEPIQRQAVLTEWRLPTSDGSGFNRKALLEARQLLLDAGFYYDDMKLYQPNGKLAQIEVLMTGETMGRVLLPYIRNLKRLGFDATLRQVDGPQYYERMRRFDYDMVVDVFAQSLSPGAEQAAFWGSAAADEAGNANTIGIKNIVIDEVTSALANAESRDEIVLYTKVLDRLLRAGHYLVPLYGKSATNVAYWNQYRHTEKLPTNAVAIDYWWTDKEAEARVNQYLKQ
;
A
#
# COMPACT_ATOMS: atom_id res chain seq x y z
N MET A 1 -41.90 0.49 86.88
CA MET A 1 -42.03 1.96 86.82
C MET A 1 -41.34 2.47 85.53
N MET A 2 -42.16 2.98 84.62
CA MET A 2 -41.91 3.71 83.36
C MET A 2 -40.89 3.17 82.33
N LEU A 3 -41.52 2.51 81.30
CA LEU A 3 -40.94 2.37 79.93
C LEU A 3 -40.70 3.74 79.26
N LYS A 4 -39.61 3.85 78.51
CA LYS A 4 -39.50 4.82 77.46
C LYS A 4 -39.17 4.13 76.15
N ASN A 5 -40.15 4.17 75.26
CA ASN A 5 -40.02 3.84 73.81
C ASN A 5 -39.11 4.83 73.09
N THR A 6 -38.17 4.33 72.29
CA THR A 6 -37.46 5.11 71.30
C THR A 6 -37.79 4.55 69.92
N MET A 7 -38.58 5.28 69.15
CA MET A 7 -38.87 4.99 67.73
C MET A 7 -37.63 5.21 66.86
N LEU A 8 -37.20 4.21 66.14
CA LEU A 8 -36.21 4.27 65.08
C LEU A 8 -36.91 4.69 63.77
N LYS A 9 -36.70 5.88 63.30
CA LYS A 9 -37.16 6.30 61.96
C LYS A 9 -36.18 5.80 60.91
N ALA A 10 -36.59 4.82 60.09
CA ALA A 10 -35.91 4.41 58.88
C ALA A 10 -36.16 5.46 57.81
N VAL A 11 -35.09 6.12 57.31
CA VAL A 11 -35.12 6.99 56.13
C VAL A 11 -34.87 6.10 54.92
N LEU A 12 -35.90 5.81 54.13
CA LEU A 12 -35.75 5.22 52.76
C LEU A 12 -35.21 6.28 51.83
N LEU A 13 -33.94 6.15 51.44
CA LEU A 13 -33.35 6.92 50.32
C LEU A 13 -33.79 6.24 49.01
N ALA A 14 -34.78 6.81 48.33
CA ALA A 14 -35.17 6.39 46.97
C ALA A 14 -34.07 6.90 45.98
N ILE A 15 -33.19 6.00 45.52
CA ILE A 15 -32.30 6.27 44.41
C ILE A 15 -33.13 6.21 43.14
N THR A 16 -33.54 7.35 42.60
CA THR A 16 -34.08 7.46 41.26
C THR A 16 -32.90 7.31 40.27
N ILE A 17 -32.75 6.10 39.71
CA ILE A 17 -31.91 5.86 38.54
C ILE A 17 -32.63 6.56 37.38
N SER A 18 -32.20 7.75 37.05
CA SER A 18 -32.58 8.42 35.80
C SER A 18 -31.91 7.62 34.67
N TRP A 19 -32.69 6.83 33.96
CA TRP A 19 -32.33 6.34 32.66
C TRP A 19 -32.17 7.57 31.75
N ILE A 20 -30.95 7.97 31.44
CA ILE A 20 -30.66 8.83 30.29
C ILE A 20 -30.80 7.90 29.10
N PRO A 21 -31.79 8.08 28.21
CA PRO A 21 -31.80 7.29 26.96
C PRO A 21 -30.51 7.63 26.22
N ALA A 22 -29.70 6.63 25.88
CA ALA A 22 -28.63 6.81 24.92
C ALA A 22 -29.25 7.45 23.68
N SER A 23 -28.80 8.65 23.34
CA SER A 23 -29.22 9.33 22.13
C SER A 23 -28.67 8.49 20.98
N ILE A 24 -29.48 7.67 20.36
CA ILE A 24 -29.14 7.02 19.10
C ILE A 24 -28.99 8.16 18.08
N ALA A 25 -27.77 8.37 17.60
CA ALA A 25 -27.53 9.36 16.55
C ALA A 25 -28.39 8.99 15.33
N ALA A 26 -29.06 9.97 14.75
CA ALA A 26 -29.84 9.72 13.54
C ALA A 26 -28.87 9.56 12.34
N PRO A 27 -29.23 8.75 11.32
CA PRO A 27 -28.43 8.62 10.11
C PRO A 27 -28.10 9.98 9.51
N ILE A 28 -26.83 10.17 9.18
CA ILE A 28 -26.33 11.43 8.59
C ILE A 28 -26.18 11.29 7.09
N THR A 29 -26.37 12.41 6.38
CA THR A 29 -26.09 12.49 4.94
C THR A 29 -24.98 13.50 4.71
N THR A 30 -23.91 13.07 4.05
CA THR A 30 -22.73 13.90 3.76
C THR A 30 -22.29 13.76 2.31
N THR A 31 -21.50 14.72 1.85
CA THR A 31 -20.88 14.70 0.52
C THR A 31 -19.46 14.12 0.54
N ALA A 32 -18.84 13.92 1.71
CA ALA A 32 -17.51 13.33 1.82
C ALA A 32 -17.44 12.38 3.02
N LEU A 33 -16.56 11.40 2.94
CA LEU A 33 -16.28 10.44 4.01
C LEU A 33 -14.81 10.51 4.39
N GLY A 34 -14.51 10.37 5.67
CA GLY A 34 -13.16 10.16 6.18
C GLY A 34 -13.15 8.99 7.16
N HIS A 35 -12.21 8.08 7.03
CA HIS A 35 -11.98 7.05 8.03
C HIS A 35 -11.17 7.67 9.17
N ASN A 36 -11.86 8.10 10.24
CA ASN A 36 -11.26 8.75 11.40
C ASN A 36 -10.33 9.94 11.02
N SER A 37 -10.66 10.64 9.93
CA SER A 37 -9.93 11.80 9.41
C SER A 37 -10.89 12.90 9.01
N THR A 38 -10.42 14.15 9.10
CA THR A 38 -11.18 15.32 8.65
C THR A 38 -11.21 15.37 7.13
N THR A 39 -12.37 15.69 6.56
CA THR A 39 -12.54 15.94 5.13
C THR A 39 -12.34 17.43 4.85
N GLU A 40 -11.07 17.85 4.66
CA GLU A 40 -10.71 19.29 4.57
C GLU A 40 -11.23 19.97 3.29
N TYR A 41 -11.44 19.19 2.21
CA TYR A 41 -11.75 19.73 0.88
C TYR A 41 -13.22 19.68 0.52
N ILE A 42 -14.13 19.57 1.49
CA ILE A 42 -15.58 19.46 1.24
C ILE A 42 -16.19 20.71 0.56
N ASN A 43 -15.61 21.88 0.79
CA ASN A 43 -16.13 23.17 0.32
C ASN A 43 -15.16 23.91 -0.62
N VAL A 44 -14.19 23.22 -1.22
CA VAL A 44 -13.26 23.86 -2.16
C VAL A 44 -13.75 23.72 -3.60
N PRO A 45 -13.43 24.68 -4.49
CA PRO A 45 -13.86 24.62 -5.88
C PRO A 45 -13.09 23.60 -6.73
N PHE A 46 -11.90 23.19 -6.30
CA PHE A 46 -11.02 22.18 -6.91
C PHE A 46 -9.99 21.71 -5.89
N MET A 47 -9.35 20.58 -6.13
CA MET A 47 -8.31 20.05 -5.25
C MET A 47 -7.09 20.99 -5.17
N PRO A 48 -6.48 21.20 -3.99
CA PRO A 48 -5.44 22.24 -3.79
C PRO A 48 -4.15 22.01 -4.59
N TYR A 49 -3.92 20.79 -5.06
CA TYR A 49 -2.81 20.41 -5.94
C TYR A 49 -3.17 20.49 -7.44
N ALA A 50 -4.39 20.89 -7.80
CA ALA A 50 -4.84 21.03 -9.17
C ALA A 50 -4.64 22.45 -9.70
N ASN A 51 -4.30 22.59 -10.98
CA ASN A 51 -4.41 23.85 -11.71
C ASN A 51 -5.73 23.83 -12.52
N PRO A 52 -6.78 24.55 -12.09
CA PRO A 52 -8.07 24.53 -12.79
C PRO A 52 -7.99 25.13 -14.22
N ASN A 53 -6.92 25.91 -14.50
CA ASN A 53 -6.65 26.54 -15.79
C ASN A 53 -5.60 25.76 -16.60
N ALA A 54 -5.21 24.54 -16.19
CA ALA A 54 -4.27 23.73 -16.93
C ALA A 54 -4.72 23.54 -18.38
N PRO A 55 -3.87 23.83 -19.37
CA PRO A 55 -4.23 23.66 -20.77
C PRO A 55 -4.53 22.20 -21.08
N LYS A 56 -5.60 21.97 -21.83
CA LYS A 56 -5.95 20.65 -22.35
C LYS A 56 -5.25 20.42 -23.68
N GLY A 57 -4.70 19.19 -23.87
CA GLY A 57 -4.04 18.81 -25.11
C GLY A 57 -2.79 17.98 -24.93
N GLY A 58 -2.21 17.56 -26.04
CA GLY A 58 -0.98 16.78 -26.07
C GLY A 58 -1.14 15.31 -25.70
N THR A 59 -0.01 14.62 -25.68
CA THR A 59 0.05 13.18 -25.38
C THR A 59 0.95 12.90 -24.20
N LEU A 60 0.42 12.22 -23.17
CA LEU A 60 1.21 11.57 -22.13
C LEU A 60 1.61 10.18 -22.63
N SER A 61 2.90 9.90 -22.75
CA SER A 61 3.36 8.57 -23.13
C SER A 61 4.25 7.95 -22.05
N LEU A 62 3.92 6.72 -21.69
CA LEU A 62 4.46 5.96 -20.57
C LEU A 62 4.94 4.58 -21.07
N GLU A 63 5.79 3.94 -20.28
CA GLU A 63 6.15 2.53 -20.48
C GLU A 63 5.19 1.60 -19.77
N ALA A 64 5.13 0.36 -20.24
CA ALA A 64 4.55 -0.79 -19.56
C ALA A 64 5.46 -2.01 -19.75
N ARG A 65 5.33 -3.00 -18.87
CA ARG A 65 6.13 -4.23 -18.91
C ARG A 65 5.34 -5.43 -19.42
N GLY A 66 6.06 -6.31 -20.11
CA GLY A 66 5.51 -7.58 -20.60
C GLY A 66 4.58 -7.41 -21.78
N THR A 67 3.36 -7.91 -21.69
CA THR A 67 2.34 -7.93 -22.75
C THR A 67 0.94 -7.87 -22.15
N PHE A 68 -0.08 -7.84 -23.00
CA PHE A 68 -1.48 -7.90 -22.60
C PHE A 68 -2.34 -8.62 -23.65
N ASN A 69 -3.47 -9.17 -23.19
CA ASN A 69 -4.48 -9.82 -24.06
C ASN A 69 -5.92 -9.55 -23.61
N ALA A 70 -6.12 -8.74 -22.56
CA ALA A 70 -7.44 -8.43 -22.02
C ALA A 70 -7.60 -6.94 -21.70
N ALA A 71 -8.83 -6.43 -21.79
CA ALA A 71 -9.19 -5.08 -21.34
C ALA A 71 -9.76 -5.06 -19.91
N ASN A 72 -10.26 -6.18 -19.42
CA ASN A 72 -10.83 -6.28 -18.08
C ASN A 72 -9.81 -6.84 -17.08
N LYS A 73 -9.42 -6.04 -16.07
CA LYS A 73 -8.53 -6.48 -15.00
C LYS A 73 -9.26 -7.12 -13.80
N TRP A 74 -10.58 -7.10 -13.82
CA TRP A 74 -11.44 -7.58 -12.72
C TRP A 74 -11.89 -9.03 -12.90
N MET A 75 -11.30 -9.72 -13.86
CA MET A 75 -11.51 -11.16 -14.11
C MET A 75 -10.33 -11.98 -13.62
N THR A 76 -10.52 -13.29 -13.47
CA THR A 76 -9.49 -14.21 -12.94
C THR A 76 -8.49 -14.68 -14.00
N THR A 77 -8.75 -14.44 -15.27
CA THR A 77 -7.96 -14.92 -16.42
C THR A 77 -7.54 -13.76 -17.32
N GLY A 78 -6.51 -14.00 -18.14
CA GLY A 78 -5.95 -12.99 -19.03
C GLY A 78 -4.93 -12.07 -18.35
N VAL A 79 -4.28 -11.25 -19.19
CA VAL A 79 -3.34 -10.21 -18.77
C VAL A 79 -3.91 -8.88 -19.22
N ALA A 80 -4.36 -8.08 -18.27
CA ALA A 80 -5.01 -6.81 -18.57
C ALA A 80 -4.03 -5.76 -19.09
N MET A 81 -4.48 -4.94 -20.03
CA MET A 81 -3.73 -3.77 -20.48
C MET A 81 -3.63 -2.73 -19.34
N VAL A 82 -2.47 -2.06 -19.25
CA VAL A 82 -2.23 -0.99 -18.27
C VAL A 82 -3.06 0.24 -18.64
N GLY A 83 -3.53 0.99 -17.62
CA GLY A 83 -4.26 2.24 -17.82
C GLY A 83 -5.78 2.07 -17.99
N THR A 84 -6.33 0.87 -17.82
CA THR A 84 -7.80 0.67 -17.91
C THR A 84 -8.59 1.45 -16.87
N ASP A 85 -7.96 1.91 -15.79
CA ASP A 85 -8.60 2.75 -14.77
C ASP A 85 -9.09 4.10 -15.31
N TYR A 86 -8.47 4.62 -16.37
CA TYR A 86 -8.91 5.84 -17.04
C TYR A 86 -10.28 5.70 -17.74
N LEU A 87 -10.74 4.46 -17.93
CA LEU A 87 -12.00 4.15 -18.61
C LEU A 87 -13.22 4.25 -17.68
N TYR A 88 -13.01 4.27 -16.37
CA TYR A 88 -14.10 4.06 -15.41
C TYR A 88 -14.06 5.09 -14.29
N ASP A 89 -15.23 5.53 -13.86
CA ASP A 89 -15.40 6.25 -12.62
C ASP A 89 -15.74 5.28 -11.48
N THR A 90 -15.43 5.71 -10.27
CA THR A 90 -15.80 5.06 -9.00
C THR A 90 -16.96 5.80 -8.34
N LEU A 91 -17.60 5.23 -7.33
CA LEU A 91 -18.65 5.95 -6.60
C LEU A 91 -18.11 7.21 -5.93
N MET A 92 -16.93 7.11 -5.32
CA MET A 92 -16.20 8.25 -4.76
C MET A 92 -14.72 8.13 -5.10
N THR A 93 -13.97 9.24 -5.03
CA THR A 93 -12.53 9.28 -5.29
C THR A 93 -11.76 9.79 -4.08
N GLY A 94 -10.57 9.21 -3.82
CA GLY A 94 -9.71 9.59 -2.70
C GLY A 94 -8.99 10.92 -2.89
N SER A 95 -8.70 11.60 -1.79
CA SER A 95 -7.73 12.70 -1.75
C SER A 95 -6.30 12.17 -1.85
N LEU A 96 -5.41 12.96 -2.45
CA LEU A 96 -3.98 12.66 -2.51
C LEU A 96 -3.15 13.39 -1.43
N ASN A 97 -3.83 14.15 -0.53
CA ASN A 97 -3.21 14.88 0.58
C ASN A 97 -3.71 14.42 1.96
N GLU A 98 -4.81 13.71 2.00
CA GLU A 98 -5.43 13.27 3.24
C GLU A 98 -5.24 11.76 3.38
N ALA A 99 -5.29 11.27 4.57
CA ALA A 99 -5.26 9.83 4.85
C ALA A 99 -6.43 9.13 4.13
N PHE A 100 -7.21 8.31 4.71
CA PHE A 100 -8.31 7.66 4.02
C PHE A 100 -9.56 8.57 3.97
N THR A 101 -9.65 9.44 2.95
CA THR A 101 -10.80 10.32 2.69
C THR A 101 -11.33 10.14 1.28
N MET A 102 -12.64 10.28 1.11
CA MET A 102 -13.34 10.06 -0.15
C MET A 102 -14.27 11.23 -0.46
N TYR A 103 -14.24 11.68 -1.70
CA TYR A 103 -15.01 12.82 -2.24
C TYR A 103 -15.92 12.38 -3.38
N PRO A 104 -16.99 13.14 -3.67
CA PRO A 104 -17.99 12.78 -4.67
C PRO A 104 -17.40 12.56 -6.07
N GLN A 105 -17.84 11.46 -6.71
CA GLN A 105 -17.64 11.22 -8.13
C GLN A 105 -18.95 10.71 -8.75
N LEU A 106 -19.15 9.39 -8.99
CA LEU A 106 -20.46 8.88 -9.44
C LEU A 106 -21.55 9.06 -8.38
N ALA A 107 -21.21 8.92 -7.10
CA ALA A 107 -22.12 9.30 -6.02
C ALA A 107 -21.89 10.76 -5.63
N ASN A 108 -22.96 11.53 -5.49
CA ASN A 108 -22.87 12.92 -5.07
C ASN A 108 -23.01 13.12 -3.56
N LYS A 109 -23.47 12.10 -2.83
CA LYS A 109 -23.58 12.05 -1.39
C LYS A 109 -23.75 10.62 -0.90
N VAL A 110 -23.55 10.42 0.39
CA VAL A 110 -23.77 9.15 1.09
C VAL A 110 -24.61 9.38 2.34
N THR A 111 -25.34 8.34 2.76
CA THR A 111 -26.09 8.32 4.02
C THR A 111 -25.67 7.08 4.80
N TYR A 112 -25.29 7.24 6.05
CA TYR A 112 -24.92 6.17 6.96
C TYR A 112 -25.24 6.56 8.40
N ASP A 113 -25.21 5.59 9.32
CA ASP A 113 -25.35 5.83 10.74
C ASP A 113 -23.97 5.74 11.40
N PRO A 114 -23.46 6.80 12.07
CA PRO A 114 -22.18 6.74 12.75
C PRO A 114 -22.13 5.71 13.90
N ASP A 115 -23.27 5.41 14.53
CA ASP A 115 -23.38 4.45 15.62
C ASP A 115 -23.67 3.01 15.14
N ASP A 116 -24.05 2.84 13.85
CA ASP A 116 -24.29 1.54 13.20
C ASP A 116 -23.71 1.54 11.78
N THR A 117 -22.43 1.24 11.66
CA THR A 117 -21.71 1.17 10.39
C THR A 117 -21.97 -0.12 9.59
N SER A 118 -22.96 -0.92 9.96
CA SER A 118 -23.37 -2.12 9.23
C SER A 118 -24.04 -1.85 7.88
N TRP A 119 -24.23 -0.59 7.51
CA TRP A 119 -24.82 -0.20 6.23
C TRP A 119 -24.41 1.19 5.76
N ILE A 120 -24.45 1.41 4.44
CA ILE A 120 -24.27 2.71 3.80
C ILE A 120 -25.15 2.82 2.55
N ILE A 121 -25.71 4.00 2.29
CA ILE A 121 -26.46 4.31 1.06
C ILE A 121 -25.63 5.28 0.22
N TYR A 122 -25.30 4.88 -1.00
CA TYR A 122 -24.74 5.77 -2.01
C TYR A 122 -25.84 6.36 -2.89
N HIS A 123 -25.78 7.67 -3.10
CA HIS A 123 -26.71 8.39 -3.95
C HIS A 123 -26.02 8.69 -5.29
N VAL A 124 -26.33 7.92 -6.31
CA VAL A 124 -25.77 8.09 -7.66
C VAL A 124 -26.22 9.44 -8.23
N ASN A 125 -25.25 10.18 -8.77
CA ASN A 125 -25.47 11.51 -9.34
C ASN A 125 -26.39 11.40 -10.57
N PRO A 126 -27.54 12.11 -10.60
CA PRO A 126 -28.45 12.08 -11.75
C PRO A 126 -27.82 12.55 -13.07
N ALA A 127 -26.71 13.32 -13.00
CA ALA A 127 -25.98 13.78 -14.17
C ALA A 127 -24.98 12.73 -14.71
N ALA A 128 -24.67 11.67 -13.95
CA ALA A 128 -23.69 10.64 -14.36
C ALA A 128 -24.14 9.91 -15.63
N ARG A 129 -23.21 9.74 -16.58
CA ARG A 129 -23.46 9.13 -17.89
C ARG A 129 -22.35 8.16 -18.26
N PHE A 130 -22.73 7.07 -18.89
CA PHE A 130 -21.81 6.22 -19.64
C PHE A 130 -21.41 6.89 -20.97
N TRP A 131 -20.42 6.32 -21.66
CA TRP A 131 -19.93 6.88 -22.94
C TRP A 131 -20.96 6.93 -24.07
N ASP A 132 -21.99 6.11 -24.01
CA ASP A 132 -23.11 6.11 -24.95
C ASP A 132 -24.20 7.14 -24.61
N GLY A 133 -24.03 7.87 -23.50
CA GLY A 133 -24.97 8.85 -22.99
C GLY A 133 -26.07 8.27 -22.09
N SER A 134 -26.15 6.97 -21.90
CA SER A 134 -27.09 6.34 -20.97
C SER A 134 -26.77 6.73 -19.52
N PRO A 135 -27.77 6.86 -18.64
CA PRO A 135 -27.56 7.23 -17.25
C PRO A 135 -26.93 6.10 -16.46
N VAL A 136 -26.00 6.43 -15.55
CA VAL A 136 -25.54 5.50 -14.52
C VAL A 136 -26.60 5.38 -13.43
N THR A 137 -26.90 4.14 -13.01
CA THR A 137 -27.98 3.86 -12.05
C THR A 137 -27.53 2.92 -10.93
N SER A 138 -28.32 2.80 -9.88
CA SER A 138 -28.14 1.83 -8.79
C SER A 138 -28.08 0.37 -9.29
N SER A 139 -28.77 0.07 -10.39
CA SER A 139 -28.72 -1.26 -11.04
C SER A 139 -27.35 -1.58 -11.62
N ASP A 140 -26.63 -0.60 -12.16
CA ASP A 140 -25.27 -0.76 -12.67
C ASP A 140 -24.29 -0.98 -11.51
N VAL A 141 -24.46 -0.24 -10.42
CA VAL A 141 -23.68 -0.42 -9.19
C VAL A 141 -23.85 -1.85 -8.67
N LYS A 142 -25.09 -2.29 -8.42
CA LYS A 142 -25.34 -3.65 -7.94
C LYS A 142 -24.77 -4.70 -8.89
N ALA A 143 -25.01 -4.60 -10.19
CA ALA A 143 -24.52 -5.56 -11.18
C ALA A 143 -22.99 -5.65 -11.18
N THR A 144 -22.30 -4.51 -11.02
CA THR A 144 -20.85 -4.46 -10.93
C THR A 144 -20.33 -5.24 -9.73
N TYR A 145 -20.86 -4.98 -8.54
CA TYR A 145 -20.44 -5.66 -7.30
C TYR A 145 -20.81 -7.14 -7.32
N ASP A 146 -22.00 -7.50 -7.80
CA ASP A 146 -22.41 -8.90 -7.96
C ASP A 146 -21.43 -9.65 -8.89
N ALA A 147 -20.98 -9.03 -9.99
CA ALA A 147 -20.01 -9.63 -10.90
C ALA A 147 -18.63 -9.78 -10.23
N ILE A 148 -18.13 -8.76 -9.54
CA ILE A 148 -16.82 -8.79 -8.86
C ILE A 148 -16.84 -9.82 -7.72
N LEU A 149 -17.88 -9.87 -6.90
CA LEU A 149 -18.00 -10.80 -5.78
C LEU A 149 -18.12 -12.25 -6.22
N ASN A 150 -18.79 -12.52 -7.35
CA ASN A 150 -18.98 -13.89 -7.83
C ASN A 150 -17.86 -14.36 -8.75
N LYS A 151 -17.28 -13.47 -9.57
CA LYS A 151 -16.40 -13.81 -10.69
C LYS A 151 -15.02 -13.14 -10.64
N GLY A 152 -14.82 -12.18 -9.75
CA GLY A 152 -13.57 -11.44 -9.61
C GLY A 152 -12.44 -12.24 -8.95
N PRO A 153 -11.20 -11.73 -9.00
CA PRO A 153 -10.05 -12.34 -8.34
C PRO A 153 -10.26 -12.50 -6.83
N MET A 154 -9.72 -13.58 -6.25
CA MET A 154 -9.93 -13.91 -4.84
C MET A 154 -9.50 -12.78 -3.89
N TYR A 155 -8.36 -12.14 -4.16
CA TYR A 155 -7.88 -11.03 -3.31
C TYR A 155 -8.85 -9.84 -3.31
N ILE A 156 -9.48 -9.51 -4.45
CA ILE A 156 -10.52 -8.46 -4.51
C ILE A 156 -11.77 -8.88 -3.74
N ARG A 157 -12.20 -10.14 -3.91
CA ARG A 157 -13.36 -10.67 -3.17
C ARG A 157 -13.14 -10.64 -1.66
N SER A 158 -11.89 -10.84 -1.20
CA SER A 158 -11.54 -10.73 0.22
C SER A 158 -11.72 -9.32 0.76
N TYR A 159 -11.32 -8.28 0.00
CA TYR A 159 -11.56 -6.88 0.38
C TYR A 159 -13.04 -6.52 0.51
N LEU A 160 -13.90 -7.16 -0.27
CA LEU A 160 -15.35 -6.95 -0.29
C LEU A 160 -16.10 -8.01 0.53
N GLY A 161 -15.38 -8.85 1.24
CA GLY A 161 -15.92 -10.02 1.93
C GLY A 161 -16.95 -9.71 3.02
N ASP A 162 -16.94 -8.50 3.56
CA ASP A 162 -17.90 -8.05 4.57
C ASP A 162 -19.24 -7.61 3.98
N ILE A 163 -19.37 -7.49 2.67
CA ILE A 163 -20.66 -7.23 2.03
C ILE A 163 -21.58 -8.46 2.24
N LYS A 164 -22.72 -8.23 2.89
CA LYS A 164 -23.77 -9.22 3.09
C LYS A 164 -24.82 -9.17 1.99
N ASP A 165 -25.23 -7.96 1.62
CA ASP A 165 -26.25 -7.71 0.57
C ASP A 165 -26.08 -6.33 -0.06
N ILE A 166 -26.68 -6.17 -1.25
CA ILE A 166 -26.72 -4.90 -1.97
C ILE A 166 -28.15 -4.67 -2.43
N GLU A 167 -28.82 -3.70 -1.83
CA GLU A 167 -30.23 -3.39 -2.02
C GLU A 167 -30.41 -2.19 -2.96
N ILE A 168 -31.25 -2.33 -3.97
CA ILE A 168 -31.67 -1.21 -4.81
C ILE A 168 -32.87 -0.54 -4.13
N ILE A 169 -32.68 0.67 -3.59
CA ILE A 169 -33.78 1.45 -3.01
C ILE A 169 -34.63 2.08 -4.11
N ASP A 170 -33.96 2.74 -5.07
CA ASP A 170 -34.56 3.31 -6.27
C ASP A 170 -33.50 3.47 -7.37
N LYS A 171 -33.85 4.15 -8.45
CA LYS A 171 -32.97 4.33 -9.62
C LYS A 171 -31.61 4.98 -9.30
N GLN A 172 -31.52 5.76 -8.22
CA GLN A 172 -30.31 6.52 -7.85
C GLN A 172 -29.74 6.12 -6.49
N ARG A 173 -30.46 5.34 -5.67
CA ARG A 173 -29.99 4.95 -4.35
C ARG A 173 -29.73 3.46 -4.27
N VAL A 174 -28.51 3.11 -3.86
CA VAL A 174 -28.09 1.74 -3.59
C VAL A 174 -27.60 1.66 -2.16
N LYS A 175 -28.08 0.66 -1.40
CA LYS A 175 -27.67 0.40 -0.03
C LYS A 175 -26.78 -0.82 0.00
N PHE A 176 -25.59 -0.66 0.57
CA PHE A 176 -24.72 -1.79 0.96
C PHE A 176 -25.05 -2.15 2.40
N VAL A 177 -25.26 -3.43 2.64
CA VAL A 177 -25.47 -4.02 3.97
C VAL A 177 -24.28 -4.92 4.27
N PHE A 178 -23.63 -4.72 5.40
CA PHE A 178 -22.45 -5.47 5.82
C PHE A 178 -22.81 -6.56 6.85
N LYS A 179 -21.90 -7.48 7.07
CA LYS A 179 -22.09 -8.62 7.98
C LYS A 179 -22.08 -8.21 9.46
N SER A 180 -21.31 -7.16 9.78
CA SER A 180 -21.22 -6.53 11.11
C SER A 180 -20.84 -5.06 10.94
N ASP A 181 -20.75 -4.34 12.05
CA ASP A 181 -20.25 -2.96 12.17
C ASP A 181 -18.77 -2.86 12.59
N ASP A 182 -18.08 -4.00 12.69
CA ASP A 182 -16.68 -4.04 13.16
C ASP A 182 -15.69 -3.43 12.17
N ASN A 183 -15.98 -3.47 10.85
CA ASN A 183 -15.12 -2.95 9.81
C ASN A 183 -15.61 -1.58 9.32
N LYS A 184 -15.19 -0.51 10.00
CA LYS A 184 -15.60 0.87 9.66
C LYS A 184 -15.02 1.35 8.31
N GLU A 185 -13.90 0.78 7.86
CA GLU A 185 -13.28 1.14 6.58
C GLU A 185 -14.10 0.70 5.37
N ILE A 186 -14.95 -0.33 5.52
CA ILE A 186 -15.75 -0.87 4.43
C ILE A 186 -16.66 0.20 3.80
N LEU A 187 -17.11 1.19 4.61
CA LEU A 187 -17.91 2.32 4.13
C LEU A 187 -17.20 3.11 3.02
N LEU A 188 -15.87 3.27 3.11
CA LEU A 188 -15.06 3.97 2.12
C LEU A 188 -14.57 3.02 1.03
N THR A 189 -14.23 1.80 1.42
CA THR A 189 -13.70 0.76 0.52
C THR A 189 -14.66 0.48 -0.63
N VAL A 190 -15.95 0.31 -0.34
CA VAL A 190 -16.96 0.10 -1.40
C VAL A 190 -17.13 1.32 -2.31
N GLY A 191 -16.67 2.51 -1.93
CA GLY A 191 -16.68 3.69 -2.79
C GLY A 191 -15.63 3.70 -3.90
N GLN A 192 -14.59 2.88 -3.82
CA GLN A 192 -13.37 2.96 -4.65
C GLN A 192 -13.38 2.05 -5.89
N PHE A 193 -14.34 1.18 -6.03
CA PHE A 193 -14.40 0.25 -7.15
C PHE A 193 -15.06 0.90 -8.39
N PRO A 194 -14.55 0.61 -9.59
CA PRO A 194 -15.12 1.14 -10.83
C PRO A 194 -16.53 0.60 -11.04
N ILE A 195 -17.36 1.41 -11.69
CA ILE A 195 -18.74 1.01 -12.04
C ILE A 195 -18.84 0.80 -13.56
N PHE A 196 -19.37 -0.36 -13.94
CA PHE A 196 -19.59 -0.77 -15.33
C PHE A 196 -21.08 -0.73 -15.66
N ALA A 197 -21.41 -0.50 -16.93
CA ALA A 197 -22.78 -0.65 -17.38
C ALA A 197 -23.23 -2.12 -17.27
N LYS A 198 -24.38 -2.36 -16.66
CA LYS A 198 -24.96 -3.70 -16.50
C LYS A 198 -25.04 -4.46 -17.82
N SER A 199 -25.44 -3.80 -18.91
CA SER A 199 -25.55 -4.40 -20.24
C SER A 199 -24.25 -5.01 -20.76
N SER A 200 -23.08 -4.43 -20.40
CA SER A 200 -21.78 -4.97 -20.80
C SER A 200 -21.29 -6.08 -19.86
N ILE A 201 -21.68 -6.04 -18.57
CA ILE A 201 -21.37 -7.10 -17.60
C ILE A 201 -22.04 -8.40 -18.00
N ASP A 202 -23.31 -8.35 -18.33
CA ASP A 202 -24.13 -9.53 -18.67
C ASP A 202 -23.58 -10.29 -19.89
N THR A 203 -22.84 -9.62 -20.77
CA THR A 203 -22.31 -10.21 -22.03
C THR A 203 -20.82 -10.50 -21.99
N ASP A 204 -20.01 -9.69 -21.34
CA ASP A 204 -18.57 -9.63 -21.62
C ASP A 204 -17.66 -9.70 -20.39
N PHE A 205 -18.17 -9.77 -19.15
CA PHE A 205 -17.35 -9.66 -17.94
C PHE A 205 -16.21 -10.70 -17.86
N GLU A 206 -16.46 -11.95 -18.27
CA GLU A 206 -15.47 -13.05 -18.21
C GLU A 206 -14.74 -13.30 -19.52
N LYS A 207 -15.01 -12.52 -20.57
CA LYS A 207 -14.37 -12.71 -21.87
C LYS A 207 -12.96 -12.12 -21.90
N ILE A 208 -12.00 -12.92 -22.36
CA ILE A 208 -10.67 -12.43 -22.73
C ILE A 208 -10.82 -11.67 -24.06
N THR A 209 -10.96 -10.36 -23.97
CA THR A 209 -11.14 -9.47 -25.12
C THR A 209 -10.39 -8.17 -24.92
N LEU A 210 -10.01 -7.52 -26.01
CA LEU A 210 -9.42 -6.17 -25.99
C LEU A 210 -10.47 -5.06 -26.01
N THR A 211 -11.76 -5.42 -26.05
CA THR A 211 -12.88 -4.48 -25.92
C THR A 211 -13.19 -4.29 -24.42
N PRO A 212 -13.13 -3.07 -23.89
CA PRO A 212 -13.46 -2.82 -22.49
C PRO A 212 -14.98 -2.91 -22.25
N LEU A 213 -15.33 -3.15 -20.99
CA LEU A 213 -16.70 -2.96 -20.53
C LEU A 213 -17.11 -1.49 -20.71
N MET A 214 -18.39 -1.22 -20.89
CA MET A 214 -18.90 0.14 -21.02
C MET A 214 -18.63 0.92 -19.73
N GLY A 215 -17.87 2.02 -19.83
CA GLY A 215 -17.46 2.87 -18.73
C GLY A 215 -18.06 4.27 -18.81
N SER A 216 -17.84 5.03 -17.75
CA SER A 216 -18.25 6.44 -17.58
C SER A 216 -17.05 7.39 -17.45
N GLY A 217 -15.83 6.86 -17.49
CA GLY A 217 -14.60 7.58 -17.18
C GLY A 217 -14.18 8.63 -18.21
N PRO A 218 -13.14 9.42 -17.87
CA PRO A 218 -12.70 10.58 -18.66
C PRO A 218 -12.03 10.22 -19.99
N TYR A 219 -11.65 8.96 -20.18
CA TYR A 219 -11.04 8.48 -21.42
C TYR A 219 -11.81 7.29 -21.98
N LYS A 220 -11.71 7.13 -23.30
CA LYS A 220 -12.19 5.97 -24.07
C LYS A 220 -10.99 5.20 -24.64
N LEU A 221 -11.15 3.92 -24.89
CA LEU A 221 -10.13 3.15 -25.57
C LEU A 221 -9.90 3.71 -26.97
N GLY A 222 -8.63 4.03 -27.26
CA GLY A 222 -8.17 4.45 -28.57
C GLY A 222 -7.58 3.29 -29.38
N ARG A 223 -6.41 3.52 -29.98
CA ARG A 223 -5.74 2.48 -30.76
C ARG A 223 -5.10 1.44 -29.85
N VAL A 224 -5.28 0.18 -30.20
CA VAL A 224 -4.64 -0.99 -29.60
C VAL A 224 -3.73 -1.65 -30.63
N ASP A 225 -2.44 -1.78 -30.31
CA ASP A 225 -1.49 -2.66 -30.98
C ASP A 225 -1.24 -3.83 -30.02
N ALA A 226 -1.90 -4.96 -30.29
CA ALA A 226 -2.02 -6.08 -29.36
C ALA A 226 -0.67 -6.53 -28.80
N GLY A 227 -0.53 -6.52 -27.48
CA GLY A 227 0.67 -6.87 -26.75
C GLY A 227 1.83 -5.87 -26.83
N ARG A 228 1.72 -4.78 -27.59
CA ARG A 228 2.80 -3.80 -27.83
C ARG A 228 2.49 -2.39 -27.37
N ALA A 229 1.27 -1.91 -27.62
CA ALA A 229 0.89 -0.56 -27.21
C ALA A 229 -0.62 -0.43 -27.08
N VAL A 230 -1.05 0.46 -26.18
CA VAL A 230 -2.44 0.86 -26.01
C VAL A 230 -2.51 2.36 -25.83
N SER A 231 -3.55 3.00 -26.35
CA SER A 231 -3.84 4.39 -26.13
C SER A 231 -5.26 4.61 -25.62
N TYR A 232 -5.43 5.67 -24.84
CA TYR A 232 -6.69 6.13 -24.30
C TYR A 232 -6.89 7.58 -24.75
N VAL A 233 -8.04 7.87 -25.34
CA VAL A 233 -8.37 9.18 -25.91
C VAL A 233 -9.38 9.87 -25.00
N ARG A 234 -9.09 11.12 -24.65
CA ARG A 234 -9.94 11.91 -23.76
C ARG A 234 -11.34 12.10 -24.33
N ASP A 235 -12.35 11.83 -23.51
CA ASP A 235 -13.73 12.14 -23.85
C ASP A 235 -14.01 13.63 -23.60
N HIS A 236 -14.17 14.41 -24.67
CA HIS A 236 -14.49 15.83 -24.58
C HIS A 236 -15.88 16.09 -23.97
N ASN A 237 -16.75 15.08 -23.99
CA ASN A 237 -18.12 15.13 -23.43
C ASN A 237 -18.20 14.44 -22.05
N TYR A 238 -17.06 14.17 -21.42
CA TYR A 238 -17.03 13.53 -20.11
C TYR A 238 -17.95 14.25 -19.11
N TRP A 239 -18.93 13.53 -18.57
CA TRP A 239 -19.97 14.06 -17.70
C TRP A 239 -19.44 14.70 -16.42
N GLY A 240 -18.35 14.12 -15.85
CA GLY A 240 -17.76 14.50 -14.57
C GLY A 240 -16.68 15.58 -14.64
N ARG A 241 -16.42 16.19 -15.79
CA ARG A 241 -15.30 17.14 -16.02
C ARG A 241 -15.30 18.35 -15.08
N ASP A 242 -16.48 18.79 -14.63
CA ASP A 242 -16.66 19.97 -13.79
C ASP A 242 -16.80 19.65 -12.30
N LEU A 243 -16.74 18.37 -11.93
CA LEU A 243 -16.71 17.95 -10.53
C LEU A 243 -15.45 18.52 -9.84
N MET A 244 -15.56 18.89 -8.57
CA MET A 244 -14.48 19.46 -7.77
C MET A 244 -13.19 18.62 -7.87
N VAL A 245 -13.29 17.31 -7.77
CA VAL A 245 -12.17 16.34 -7.84
C VAL A 245 -11.52 16.24 -9.23
N ASN A 246 -12.19 16.70 -10.28
CA ASN A 246 -11.75 16.57 -11.67
C ASN A 246 -11.33 17.90 -12.32
N ARG A 247 -11.62 19.06 -11.69
CA ARG A 247 -11.16 20.34 -12.19
C ARG A 247 -9.64 20.41 -12.19
N GLY A 248 -9.05 20.72 -13.36
CA GLY A 248 -7.60 20.73 -13.55
C GLY A 248 -6.96 19.33 -13.67
N ARG A 249 -7.76 18.26 -13.75
CA ARG A 249 -7.34 16.86 -13.94
C ARG A 249 -7.63 16.41 -15.37
N TYR A 250 -7.02 15.32 -15.82
CA TYR A 250 -7.23 14.74 -17.16
C TYR A 250 -6.96 15.72 -18.31
N ASN A 251 -5.76 16.30 -18.30
CA ASN A 251 -5.42 17.39 -19.20
C ASN A 251 -4.93 16.92 -20.58
N PHE A 252 -4.44 15.68 -20.72
CA PHE A 252 -3.92 15.14 -21.96
C PHE A 252 -5.06 14.70 -22.90
N ASP A 253 -4.94 14.96 -24.21
CA ASP A 253 -5.89 14.43 -25.20
C ASP A 253 -5.70 12.92 -25.40
N MET A 254 -4.48 12.42 -25.18
CA MET A 254 -4.15 11.01 -25.30
C MET A 254 -3.22 10.57 -24.19
N ILE A 255 -3.48 9.39 -23.62
CA ILE A 255 -2.54 8.66 -22.78
C ILE A 255 -2.14 7.40 -23.54
N LYS A 256 -0.83 7.15 -23.70
CA LYS A 256 -0.30 6.02 -24.45
C LYS A 256 0.67 5.21 -23.60
N PHE A 257 0.48 3.90 -23.56
CA PHE A 257 1.42 2.96 -22.96
C PHE A 257 2.13 2.17 -24.06
N VAL A 258 3.47 2.09 -23.98
CA VAL A 258 4.32 1.31 -24.88
C VAL A 258 4.94 0.18 -24.08
N TYR A 259 4.77 -1.06 -24.55
CA TYR A 259 5.20 -2.26 -23.82
C TYR A 259 6.61 -2.67 -24.19
N TYR A 260 7.39 -3.04 -23.19
CA TYR A 260 8.77 -3.50 -23.32
C TYR A 260 8.99 -4.77 -22.50
N GLN A 261 9.88 -5.64 -22.99
CA GLN A 261 10.20 -6.91 -22.32
C GLN A 261 11.12 -6.71 -21.11
N SER A 262 12.04 -5.73 -21.14
CA SER A 262 12.97 -5.46 -20.05
C SER A 262 13.12 -3.96 -19.79
N ASP A 263 13.69 -3.62 -18.61
CA ASP A 263 13.96 -2.25 -18.20
C ASP A 263 15.00 -1.59 -19.10
N GLU A 264 15.99 -2.35 -19.51
CA GLU A 264 17.07 -1.88 -20.38
C GLU A 264 16.51 -1.43 -21.74
N ILE A 265 15.65 -2.26 -22.36
CA ILE A 265 15.01 -1.93 -23.65
C ILE A 265 14.08 -0.72 -23.49
N ALA A 266 13.32 -0.65 -22.39
CA ALA A 266 12.47 0.50 -22.12
C ALA A 266 13.28 1.78 -21.92
N PHE A 267 14.43 1.71 -21.25
CA PHE A 267 15.28 2.88 -21.08
C PHE A 267 15.83 3.40 -22.42
N GLU A 268 16.19 2.52 -23.36
CA GLU A 268 16.52 2.92 -24.74
C GLU A 268 15.32 3.53 -25.48
N GLY A 269 14.11 2.99 -25.28
CA GLY A 269 12.86 3.59 -25.77
C GLY A 269 12.62 5.00 -25.24
N PHE A 270 12.94 5.27 -23.97
CA PHE A 270 12.88 6.62 -23.38
C PHE A 270 13.89 7.57 -24.02
N LYS A 271 15.14 7.12 -24.18
CA LYS A 271 16.21 7.92 -24.80
C LYS A 271 15.87 8.34 -26.24
N SER A 272 15.19 7.47 -26.97
CA SER A 272 14.75 7.71 -28.36
C SER A 272 13.40 8.41 -28.48
N GLY A 273 12.74 8.77 -27.36
CA GLY A 273 11.47 9.48 -27.35
C GLY A 273 10.25 8.64 -27.74
N GLN A 274 10.35 7.31 -27.77
CA GLN A 274 9.22 6.42 -28.05
C GLN A 274 8.11 6.55 -26.98
N TYR A 275 8.52 6.81 -25.75
CA TYR A 275 7.68 7.32 -24.67
C TYR A 275 8.46 8.43 -23.93
N ARG A 276 7.74 9.29 -23.22
CA ARG A 276 8.32 10.59 -22.80
C ARG A 276 8.22 10.88 -21.31
N PHE A 277 7.60 9.99 -20.53
CA PHE A 277 7.53 10.10 -19.07
C PHE A 277 7.90 8.76 -18.45
N ARG A 278 8.86 8.76 -17.53
CA ARG A 278 9.40 7.58 -16.89
C ARG A 278 9.45 7.74 -15.37
N LEU A 279 8.93 6.76 -14.64
CA LEU A 279 9.23 6.54 -13.24
C LEU A 279 10.53 5.73 -13.17
N GLU A 280 11.61 6.35 -12.68
CA GLU A 280 12.91 5.68 -12.66
C GLU A 280 13.15 4.96 -11.33
N ASN A 281 13.01 3.66 -11.35
CA ASN A 281 13.18 2.78 -10.18
C ASN A 281 14.59 2.19 -10.06
N LYS A 282 15.46 2.39 -11.07
CA LYS A 282 16.81 1.82 -11.08
C LYS A 282 17.84 2.86 -10.67
N ALA A 283 18.43 2.67 -9.49
CA ALA A 283 19.40 3.61 -8.92
C ALA A 283 20.59 3.89 -9.85
N SER A 284 21.12 2.88 -10.54
CA SER A 284 22.22 3.05 -11.48
C SER A 284 21.85 3.92 -12.68
N ASN A 285 20.63 3.76 -13.24
CA ASN A 285 20.16 4.62 -14.32
C ASN A 285 20.06 6.06 -13.83
N TRP A 286 19.45 6.28 -12.65
CA TRP A 286 19.29 7.62 -12.08
C TRP A 286 20.63 8.30 -11.84
N ALA A 287 21.63 7.58 -11.33
CA ALA A 287 22.94 8.09 -11.01
C ALA A 287 23.78 8.39 -12.26
N THR A 288 23.79 7.49 -13.24
CA THR A 288 24.77 7.53 -14.34
C THR A 288 24.16 7.38 -15.74
N GLY A 289 22.95 6.86 -15.87
CA GLY A 289 22.33 6.53 -17.16
C GLY A 289 21.85 7.75 -17.96
N TYR A 290 21.51 8.84 -17.28
CA TYR A 290 21.03 10.08 -17.93
C TYR A 290 22.17 10.95 -18.45
N ASN A 291 22.99 10.37 -19.32
CA ASN A 291 24.13 11.03 -19.98
C ASN A 291 24.09 10.83 -21.51
N PHE A 292 22.97 11.20 -22.14
CA PHE A 292 22.76 11.06 -23.58
C PHE A 292 22.44 12.45 -24.23
N PRO A 293 22.47 12.56 -25.57
CA PRO A 293 22.37 13.85 -26.25
C PRO A 293 21.18 14.70 -25.85
N ALA A 294 19.98 14.14 -25.69
CA ALA A 294 18.80 14.91 -25.32
C ALA A 294 18.91 15.55 -23.93
N VAL A 295 19.60 14.88 -22.96
CA VAL A 295 19.89 15.47 -21.64
C VAL A 295 20.81 16.66 -21.77
N LYS A 296 21.88 16.53 -22.57
CA LYS A 296 22.83 17.63 -22.83
C LYS A 296 22.19 18.81 -23.55
N ALA A 297 21.16 18.54 -24.36
CA ALA A 297 20.37 19.57 -25.06
C ALA A 297 19.29 20.23 -24.17
N GLY A 298 19.17 19.84 -22.87
CA GLY A 298 18.17 20.38 -21.97
C GLY A 298 16.73 19.93 -22.25
N LEU A 299 16.58 18.85 -23.02
CA LEU A 299 15.27 18.31 -23.42
C LEU A 299 14.72 17.25 -22.45
N ILE A 300 15.50 16.84 -21.47
CA ILE A 300 15.10 15.90 -20.41
C ILE A 300 15.15 16.63 -19.08
N HIS A 301 14.05 16.56 -18.35
CA HIS A 301 13.97 17.00 -16.96
C HIS A 301 14.04 15.80 -16.04
N LYS A 302 14.78 15.95 -14.93
CA LYS A 302 14.89 14.95 -13.85
C LYS A 302 14.44 15.60 -12.57
N GLU A 303 13.56 14.93 -11.86
CA GLU A 303 13.00 15.43 -10.62
C GLU A 303 12.84 14.29 -9.61
N THR A 304 12.99 14.61 -8.32
CA THR A 304 12.71 13.70 -7.22
C THR A 304 11.53 14.25 -6.45
N ILE A 305 10.40 13.53 -6.48
CA ILE A 305 9.14 13.92 -5.84
C ILE A 305 9.02 13.16 -4.54
N SER A 306 9.00 13.88 -3.41
CA SER A 306 8.81 13.30 -2.08
C SER A 306 7.39 12.78 -1.89
N SER A 307 7.23 11.78 -1.00
CA SER A 307 5.94 11.25 -0.58
C SER A 307 5.91 11.08 0.94
N GLU A 308 4.78 11.36 1.54
CA GLU A 308 4.50 11.14 2.97
C GLU A 308 3.81 9.78 3.23
N ASN A 309 3.54 9.01 2.16
CA ASN A 309 3.08 7.64 2.31
C ASN A 309 4.13 6.78 3.01
N PRO A 310 3.71 5.82 3.84
CA PRO A 310 4.63 4.84 4.39
C PRO A 310 5.42 4.16 3.26
N VAL A 311 6.74 4.15 3.38
CA VAL A 311 7.59 3.35 2.49
C VAL A 311 7.36 1.88 2.84
N PRO A 312 6.97 1.04 1.88
CA PRO A 312 6.76 -0.37 2.14
C PRO A 312 7.97 -1.01 2.82
N MET A 313 7.75 -1.73 3.94
CA MET A 313 8.83 -2.46 4.59
C MET A 313 9.26 -3.62 3.70
N GLN A 314 10.35 -3.42 2.97
CA GLN A 314 11.05 -4.50 2.29
C GLN A 314 12.05 -5.13 3.25
N GLY A 315 11.91 -6.41 3.52
CA GLY A 315 12.75 -7.12 4.47
C GLY A 315 13.10 -8.53 4.02
N LEU A 316 14.23 -9.03 4.53
CA LEU A 316 14.55 -10.44 4.43
C LEU A 316 13.90 -11.15 5.62
N VAL A 317 12.73 -11.72 5.38
CA VAL A 317 11.86 -12.38 6.36
C VAL A 317 12.52 -13.64 6.88
N MET A 318 12.49 -13.83 8.19
CA MET A 318 12.86 -15.07 8.87
C MET A 318 11.59 -15.86 9.20
N ASN A 319 11.46 -17.08 8.68
CA ASN A 319 10.29 -17.91 8.89
C ASN A 319 10.22 -18.41 10.33
N MET A 320 9.39 -17.78 11.14
CA MET A 320 9.24 -18.09 12.57
C MET A 320 8.69 -19.52 12.84
N ARG A 321 8.26 -20.26 11.82
CA ARG A 321 7.87 -21.67 11.94
C ARG A 321 9.10 -22.59 12.00
N ARG A 322 10.31 -22.06 11.64
CA ARG A 322 11.57 -22.79 11.71
C ARG A 322 12.20 -22.65 13.12
N PRO A 323 12.58 -23.74 13.80
CA PRO A 323 13.17 -23.68 15.15
C PRO A 323 14.39 -22.77 15.25
N LEU A 324 15.20 -22.68 14.18
CA LEU A 324 16.41 -21.85 14.13
C LEU A 324 16.12 -20.38 14.48
N PHE A 325 14.94 -19.84 14.09
CA PHE A 325 14.62 -18.42 14.26
C PHE A 325 13.81 -18.11 15.51
N GLN A 326 13.52 -19.09 16.38
CA GLN A 326 12.74 -18.84 17.59
C GLN A 326 13.48 -17.97 18.61
N ASP A 327 14.79 -18.13 18.72
CA ASP A 327 15.61 -17.31 19.62
C ASP A 327 15.86 -15.93 18.99
N ILE A 328 15.48 -14.87 19.71
CA ILE A 328 15.63 -13.48 19.23
C ILE A 328 17.10 -13.09 19.01
N ARG A 329 18.05 -13.69 19.75
CA ARG A 329 19.49 -13.42 19.61
C ARG A 329 20.00 -13.86 18.23
N ILE A 330 19.43 -14.93 17.67
CA ILE A 330 19.74 -15.38 16.30
C ILE A 330 19.24 -14.33 15.31
N ARG A 331 18.01 -13.86 15.46
CA ARG A 331 17.43 -12.81 14.58
C ARG A 331 18.21 -11.50 14.64
N GLN A 332 18.67 -11.11 15.82
CA GLN A 332 19.56 -9.95 16.00
C GLN A 332 20.91 -10.15 15.30
N ALA A 333 21.54 -11.33 15.45
CA ALA A 333 22.80 -11.67 14.78
C ALA A 333 22.67 -11.63 13.25
N LEU A 334 21.56 -12.17 12.70
CA LEU A 334 21.25 -12.11 11.27
C LEU A 334 21.04 -10.68 10.79
N THR A 335 20.37 -9.83 11.59
CA THR A 335 20.17 -8.41 11.29
C THR A 335 21.50 -7.65 11.26
N ALA A 336 22.41 -7.94 12.17
CA ALA A 336 23.74 -7.32 12.25
C ALA A 336 24.67 -7.72 11.09
N ALA A 337 24.44 -8.87 10.47
CA ALA A 337 25.21 -9.33 9.32
C ALA A 337 24.94 -8.56 8.01
N TYR A 338 23.88 -7.74 7.97
CA TYR A 338 23.51 -6.96 6.79
C TYR A 338 24.25 -5.61 6.76
N ASP A 339 25.14 -5.43 5.81
CA ASP A 339 25.95 -4.23 5.62
C ASP A 339 25.26 -3.29 4.62
N PHE A 340 24.28 -2.50 5.11
CA PHE A 340 23.53 -1.56 4.29
C PHE A 340 24.40 -0.44 3.73
N GLU A 341 25.29 0.13 4.54
CA GLU A 341 26.11 1.30 4.16
C GLU A 341 27.01 0.99 2.97
N TRP A 342 27.64 -0.20 2.95
CA TRP A 342 28.41 -0.65 1.80
C TRP A 342 27.53 -0.85 0.57
N MET A 343 26.36 -1.48 0.73
CA MET A 343 25.45 -1.69 -0.39
C MET A 343 24.92 -0.38 -0.95
N ASN A 344 24.51 0.55 -0.07
CA ASN A 344 24.02 1.85 -0.49
C ASN A 344 25.08 2.63 -1.27
N LYS A 345 26.31 2.63 -0.80
CA LYS A 345 27.43 3.28 -1.47
C LYS A 345 27.77 2.62 -2.81
N THR A 346 27.85 1.27 -2.84
CA THR A 346 28.43 0.52 -3.96
C THR A 346 27.42 0.15 -5.04
N LEU A 347 26.21 -0.27 -4.62
CA LEU A 347 25.18 -0.75 -5.54
C LEU A 347 24.10 0.30 -5.83
N PHE A 348 23.80 1.16 -4.85
CA PHE A 348 22.67 2.09 -4.94
C PHE A 348 23.08 3.57 -5.07
N HIS A 349 24.37 3.85 -5.16
CA HIS A 349 24.88 5.22 -5.37
C HIS A 349 24.39 6.24 -4.31
N GLY A 350 24.16 5.80 -3.06
CA GLY A 350 23.69 6.65 -1.97
C GLY A 350 22.22 7.06 -2.05
N GLN A 351 21.39 6.41 -2.88
CA GLN A 351 20.02 6.88 -3.16
C GLN A 351 18.93 6.29 -2.26
N TYR A 352 19.27 5.32 -1.42
CA TYR A 352 18.31 4.66 -0.55
C TYR A 352 18.61 4.93 0.93
N GLU A 353 17.60 4.70 1.75
CA GLU A 353 17.66 4.71 3.20
C GLU A 353 17.45 3.30 3.72
N ARG A 354 18.09 2.94 4.85
CA ARG A 354 17.77 1.71 5.54
C ARG A 354 16.43 1.86 6.24
N LEU A 355 15.51 0.94 6.00
CA LEU A 355 14.19 1.00 6.61
C LEU A 355 14.30 0.79 8.12
N GLN A 356 13.74 1.70 8.92
CA GLN A 356 13.79 1.70 10.38
C GLN A 356 12.43 1.39 11.03
N SER A 357 11.35 1.36 10.24
CA SER A 357 9.97 1.23 10.71
C SER A 357 9.15 0.51 9.64
N PHE A 358 8.12 -0.24 10.05
CA PHE A 358 7.14 -0.81 9.13
C PHE A 358 6.26 0.27 8.48
N PHE A 359 6.28 1.48 9.03
CA PHE A 359 5.59 2.67 8.52
C PHE A 359 6.57 3.80 8.17
N HIS A 360 7.77 3.43 7.73
CA HIS A 360 8.87 4.34 7.45
C HIS A 360 8.46 5.52 6.57
N GLY A 361 8.93 6.73 6.91
CA GLY A 361 8.69 7.95 6.14
C GLY A 361 7.31 8.60 6.36
N SER A 362 6.50 8.08 7.28
CA SER A 362 5.18 8.62 7.60
C SER A 362 5.03 9.00 9.07
N GLU A 363 3.94 9.71 9.41
CA GLU A 363 3.59 10.05 10.78
C GLU A 363 3.30 8.83 11.69
N LEU A 364 3.04 7.67 11.06
CA LEU A 364 2.72 6.42 11.74
C LEU A 364 3.97 5.71 12.28
N ALA A 365 5.16 6.08 11.82
CA ALA A 365 6.42 5.51 12.30
C ALA A 365 6.68 5.87 13.76
N ALA A 366 6.97 4.89 14.60
CA ALA A 366 7.41 5.15 15.97
C ALA A 366 8.86 5.67 16.01
N THR A 367 9.10 6.76 16.70
CA THR A 367 10.41 7.41 16.85
C THR A 367 10.80 7.55 18.32
N GLY A 368 12.09 7.66 18.62
CA GLY A 368 12.59 7.84 19.97
C GLY A 368 12.11 6.75 20.96
N THR A 369 12.02 7.09 22.24
CA THR A 369 11.39 6.25 23.27
C THR A 369 9.86 6.42 23.25
N PRO A 370 9.08 5.47 23.82
CA PRO A 370 7.62 5.59 23.88
C PRO A 370 7.17 6.88 24.56
N SER A 371 6.20 7.57 23.96
CA SER A 371 5.51 8.71 24.57
C SER A 371 4.63 8.27 25.76
N ALA A 372 4.12 9.23 26.53
CA ALA A 372 3.20 8.94 27.63
C ALA A 372 1.93 8.21 27.17
N ALA A 373 1.38 8.58 26.00
CA ALA A 373 0.23 7.91 25.42
C ALA A 373 0.55 6.47 24.98
N GLU A 374 1.68 6.26 24.30
CA GLU A 374 2.14 4.91 23.93
C GLU A 374 2.37 4.04 25.17
N MET A 375 2.91 4.63 26.27
CA MET A 375 3.12 3.92 27.55
C MET A 375 1.81 3.52 28.23
N GLN A 376 0.73 4.28 28.08
CA GLN A 376 -0.59 3.86 28.58
C GLN A 376 -1.08 2.56 27.92
N VAL A 377 -0.83 2.42 26.62
CA VAL A 377 -1.17 1.19 25.86
C VAL A 377 -0.18 0.06 26.17
N LEU A 378 1.11 0.35 26.22
CA LEU A 378 2.17 -0.67 26.40
C LEU A 378 2.21 -1.26 27.82
N SER A 379 2.02 -0.42 28.86
CA SER A 379 2.26 -0.84 30.26
C SER A 379 1.53 -2.12 30.67
N PRO A 380 0.22 -2.31 30.37
CA PRO A 380 -0.48 -3.56 30.72
C PRO A 380 0.00 -4.76 29.91
N LEU A 381 0.67 -4.54 28.76
CA LEU A 381 1.11 -5.56 27.83
C LEU A 381 2.55 -6.06 28.13
N LEU A 382 3.36 -5.24 28.80
CA LEU A 382 4.78 -5.52 29.03
C LEU A 382 5.03 -6.86 29.72
N ALA A 383 4.17 -7.25 30.65
CA ALA A 383 4.32 -8.53 31.37
C ALA A 383 4.16 -9.77 30.47
N LYS A 384 3.49 -9.63 29.32
CA LYS A 384 3.27 -10.70 28.32
C LYS A 384 4.43 -10.83 27.33
N LEU A 385 5.38 -9.87 27.31
CA LEU A 385 6.55 -9.87 26.41
C LEU A 385 7.74 -10.57 27.06
N GLU A 386 8.54 -11.25 26.25
CA GLU A 386 9.86 -11.76 26.65
C GLU A 386 10.77 -10.62 27.15
N PRO A 387 11.68 -10.85 28.11
CA PRO A 387 12.51 -9.81 28.70
C PRO A 387 13.25 -8.93 27.68
N ILE A 388 13.83 -9.53 26.65
CA ILE A 388 14.55 -8.81 25.58
C ILE A 388 13.60 -7.93 24.77
N GLN A 389 12.43 -8.45 24.38
CA GLN A 389 11.42 -7.67 23.66
C GLN A 389 10.87 -6.54 24.51
N ARG A 390 10.60 -6.79 25.81
CA ARG A 390 10.14 -5.77 26.77
C ARG A 390 11.11 -4.62 26.85
N GLN A 391 12.40 -4.87 26.94
CA GLN A 391 13.42 -3.83 26.95
C GLN A 391 13.46 -3.10 25.60
N ALA A 392 13.40 -3.81 24.48
CA ALA A 392 13.49 -3.24 23.14
C ALA A 392 12.33 -2.27 22.84
N VAL A 393 11.10 -2.58 23.26
CA VAL A 393 9.95 -1.67 23.03
C VAL A 393 10.04 -0.37 23.84
N LEU A 394 10.78 -0.36 24.93
CA LEU A 394 10.95 0.81 25.82
C LEU A 394 12.15 1.68 25.44
N THR A 395 13.01 1.22 24.55
CA THR A 395 14.21 1.94 24.12
C THR A 395 14.06 2.51 22.72
N GLU A 396 14.89 3.50 22.39
CA GLU A 396 14.97 3.99 21.03
C GLU A 396 15.50 2.87 20.10
N TRP A 397 14.77 2.61 19.04
CA TRP A 397 15.16 1.64 18.03
C TRP A 397 16.33 2.15 17.19
N ARG A 398 17.37 1.36 17.08
CA ARG A 398 18.52 1.63 16.20
C ARG A 398 19.02 0.34 15.60
N LEU A 399 19.10 0.30 14.27
CA LEU A 399 19.75 -0.78 13.55
C LEU A 399 21.28 -0.62 13.61
N PRO A 400 22.04 -1.72 13.60
CA PRO A 400 23.48 -1.67 13.47
C PRO A 400 23.90 -0.94 12.19
N THR A 401 24.89 -0.06 12.30
CA THR A 401 25.50 0.66 11.17
C THR A 401 26.90 0.15 10.92
N SER A 402 27.39 0.30 9.69
CA SER A 402 28.74 -0.08 9.30
C SER A 402 29.57 1.12 8.84
N ASP A 403 30.85 0.92 8.62
CA ASP A 403 31.74 1.92 7.99
C ASP A 403 31.65 1.93 6.46
N GLY A 404 30.82 1.09 5.88
CA GLY A 404 30.66 0.94 4.44
C GLY A 404 31.85 0.33 3.72
N SER A 405 32.71 -0.39 4.42
CA SER A 405 33.90 -1.07 3.85
C SER A 405 33.57 -2.40 3.16
N GLY A 406 32.39 -2.97 3.42
CA GLY A 406 32.00 -4.33 2.98
C GLY A 406 32.53 -5.42 3.88
N PHE A 407 33.21 -5.05 4.96
CA PHE A 407 33.67 -5.95 6.02
C PHE A 407 33.39 -5.32 7.39
N ASN A 408 32.15 -5.34 7.80
CA ASN A 408 31.71 -4.80 9.10
C ASN A 408 32.15 -5.71 10.25
N ARG A 409 33.45 -5.66 10.59
CA ARG A 409 34.06 -6.54 11.62
C ARG A 409 33.38 -6.38 12.99
N LYS A 410 33.05 -5.14 13.37
CA LYS A 410 32.41 -4.86 14.66
C LYS A 410 31.06 -5.57 14.77
N ALA A 411 30.16 -5.36 13.82
CA ALA A 411 28.83 -5.97 13.83
C ALA A 411 28.91 -7.51 13.71
N LEU A 412 29.87 -8.05 12.95
CA LEU A 412 30.07 -9.50 12.87
C LEU A 412 30.59 -10.10 14.18
N LEU A 413 31.41 -9.38 14.95
CA LEU A 413 31.84 -9.82 16.29
C LEU A 413 30.68 -9.78 17.29
N GLU A 414 29.87 -8.75 17.26
CA GLU A 414 28.65 -8.63 18.07
C GLU A 414 27.66 -9.75 17.71
N ALA A 415 27.43 -10.00 16.42
CA ALA A 415 26.61 -11.10 15.94
C ALA A 415 27.12 -12.45 16.42
N ARG A 416 28.46 -12.68 16.35
CA ARG A 416 29.08 -13.90 16.86
C ARG A 416 28.84 -14.11 18.35
N GLN A 417 28.93 -13.03 19.15
CA GLN A 417 28.68 -13.12 20.59
C GLN A 417 27.21 -13.51 20.87
N LEU A 418 26.24 -12.90 20.16
CA LEU A 418 24.83 -13.26 20.27
C LEU A 418 24.57 -14.75 19.96
N LEU A 419 25.27 -15.31 18.96
CA LEU A 419 25.16 -16.73 18.62
C LEU A 419 25.71 -17.61 19.76
N LEU A 420 26.86 -17.24 20.33
CA LEU A 420 27.46 -17.98 21.47
C LEU A 420 26.56 -17.90 22.71
N ASP A 421 25.99 -16.71 23.01
CA ASP A 421 25.05 -16.50 24.12
C ASP A 421 23.76 -17.32 23.94
N ALA A 422 23.37 -17.59 22.69
CA ALA A 422 22.24 -18.46 22.36
C ALA A 422 22.57 -19.96 22.43
N GLY A 423 23.84 -20.32 22.84
CA GLY A 423 24.30 -21.70 23.01
C GLY A 423 24.79 -22.36 21.72
N PHE A 424 24.96 -21.60 20.63
CA PHE A 424 25.63 -22.12 19.43
C PHE A 424 27.13 -22.25 19.68
N TYR A 425 27.79 -23.16 18.97
CA TYR A 425 29.22 -23.35 19.08
C TYR A 425 29.89 -23.54 17.71
N TYR A 426 31.19 -23.34 17.67
CA TYR A 426 31.97 -23.47 16.45
C TYR A 426 32.80 -24.76 16.50
N ASP A 427 32.78 -25.52 15.40
CA ASP A 427 33.70 -26.60 15.10
C ASP A 427 34.20 -26.44 13.67
N ASP A 428 35.52 -26.44 13.48
CA ASP A 428 36.19 -26.21 12.19
C ASP A 428 35.58 -25.02 11.40
N MET A 429 35.46 -23.86 12.06
CA MET A 429 34.87 -22.62 11.53
C MET A 429 33.39 -22.71 11.10
N LYS A 430 32.74 -23.84 11.28
CA LYS A 430 31.30 -24.01 11.06
C LYS A 430 30.54 -23.81 12.34
N LEU A 431 29.35 -23.22 12.19
CA LEU A 431 28.46 -22.96 13.31
C LEU A 431 27.48 -24.11 13.51
N TYR A 432 27.37 -24.59 14.72
CA TYR A 432 26.47 -25.66 15.12
C TYR A 432 25.44 -25.12 16.13
N GLN A 433 24.23 -25.62 15.99
CA GLN A 433 23.13 -25.34 16.92
C GLN A 433 23.35 -26.09 18.26
N PRO A 434 22.70 -25.69 19.36
CA PRO A 434 22.82 -26.39 20.65
C PRO A 434 22.50 -27.88 20.59
N ASN A 435 21.66 -28.30 19.62
CA ASN A 435 21.31 -29.70 19.39
C ASN A 435 22.32 -30.48 18.54
N GLY A 436 23.46 -29.91 18.20
CA GLY A 436 24.53 -30.53 17.39
C GLY A 436 24.31 -30.50 15.88
N LYS A 437 23.23 -29.90 15.40
CA LYS A 437 22.98 -29.75 13.95
C LYS A 437 23.75 -28.57 13.39
N LEU A 438 24.28 -28.73 12.17
CA LEU A 438 24.86 -27.60 11.42
C LEU A 438 23.84 -26.48 11.27
N ALA A 439 24.24 -25.23 11.49
CA ALA A 439 23.39 -24.06 11.30
C ALA A 439 23.27 -23.73 9.79
N GLN A 440 22.24 -24.24 9.18
CA GLN A 440 21.97 -24.07 7.75
C GLN A 440 20.88 -23.02 7.52
N ILE A 441 21.04 -22.20 6.48
CA ILE A 441 20.06 -21.19 6.05
C ILE A 441 19.95 -21.21 4.53
N GLU A 442 18.75 -21.46 4.02
CA GLU A 442 18.41 -21.26 2.60
C GLU A 442 17.66 -19.94 2.45
N VAL A 443 18.20 -19.02 1.63
CA VAL A 443 17.49 -17.82 1.21
C VAL A 443 16.83 -18.10 -0.15
N LEU A 444 15.50 -18.19 -0.16
CA LEU A 444 14.72 -18.43 -1.37
C LEU A 444 14.53 -17.13 -2.14
N MET A 445 14.68 -17.17 -3.46
CA MET A 445 14.45 -16.02 -4.34
C MET A 445 13.94 -16.42 -5.73
N THR A 446 13.35 -15.44 -6.43
CA THR A 446 13.06 -15.51 -7.87
C THR A 446 13.68 -14.31 -8.57
N GLY A 447 14.02 -14.45 -9.86
CA GLY A 447 14.65 -13.40 -10.65
C GLY A 447 16.11 -13.10 -10.26
N GLU A 448 16.83 -12.38 -11.10
CA GLU A 448 18.28 -12.13 -10.94
C GLU A 448 18.61 -10.87 -10.14
N THR A 449 17.73 -9.88 -10.16
CA THR A 449 18.02 -8.54 -9.62
C THR A 449 18.36 -8.58 -8.12
N MET A 450 17.56 -9.33 -7.34
CA MET A 450 17.74 -9.44 -5.90
C MET A 450 19.01 -10.25 -5.53
N GLY A 451 19.44 -11.14 -6.40
CA GLY A 451 20.68 -11.93 -6.19
C GLY A 451 21.91 -11.04 -5.95
N ARG A 452 22.05 -9.94 -6.68
CA ARG A 452 23.16 -9.00 -6.51
C ARG A 452 23.17 -8.32 -5.14
N VAL A 453 21.99 -8.11 -4.57
CA VAL A 453 21.82 -7.51 -3.23
C VAL A 453 22.08 -8.53 -2.13
N LEU A 454 21.63 -9.78 -2.32
CA LEU A 454 21.72 -10.82 -1.29
C LEU A 454 23.08 -11.51 -1.22
N LEU A 455 23.83 -11.64 -2.32
CA LEU A 455 25.14 -12.31 -2.32
C LEU A 455 26.14 -11.73 -1.30
N PRO A 456 26.28 -10.41 -1.09
CA PRO A 456 27.12 -9.88 -0.03
C PRO A 456 26.66 -10.30 1.37
N TYR A 457 25.36 -10.35 1.60
CA TYR A 457 24.77 -10.82 2.85
C TYR A 457 25.08 -12.31 3.11
N ILE A 458 24.88 -13.18 2.11
CA ILE A 458 25.25 -14.60 2.19
C ILE A 458 26.72 -14.78 2.54
N ARG A 459 27.62 -13.96 1.99
CA ARG A 459 29.05 -13.99 2.37
C ARG A 459 29.27 -13.66 3.84
N ASN A 460 28.53 -12.70 4.39
CA ASN A 460 28.62 -12.36 5.80
C ASN A 460 28.06 -13.47 6.70
N LEU A 461 26.97 -14.14 6.32
CA LEU A 461 26.46 -15.32 7.04
C LEU A 461 27.51 -16.45 7.05
N LYS A 462 28.17 -16.70 5.93
CA LYS A 462 29.28 -17.69 5.86
C LYS A 462 30.47 -17.30 6.76
N ARG A 463 30.79 -16.01 6.87
CA ARG A 463 31.81 -15.50 7.82
C ARG A 463 31.40 -15.74 9.29
N LEU A 464 30.11 -15.75 9.58
CA LEU A 464 29.58 -16.14 10.89
C LEU A 464 29.48 -17.65 11.09
N GLY A 465 29.93 -18.47 10.11
CA GLY A 465 29.95 -19.91 10.19
C GLY A 465 28.68 -20.62 9.75
N PHE A 466 27.63 -19.90 9.33
CA PHE A 466 26.45 -20.53 8.76
C PHE A 466 26.75 -21.22 7.42
N ASP A 467 26.15 -22.38 7.20
CA ASP A 467 26.01 -22.97 5.87
C ASP A 467 24.87 -22.28 5.13
N ALA A 468 25.16 -21.10 4.60
CA ALA A 468 24.16 -20.23 3.98
C ALA A 468 24.18 -20.34 2.45
N THR A 469 23.00 -20.53 1.85
CA THR A 469 22.84 -20.69 0.40
C THR A 469 21.78 -19.74 -0.13
N LEU A 470 21.94 -19.30 -1.39
CA LEU A 470 20.95 -18.53 -2.13
C LEU A 470 20.30 -19.46 -3.16
N ARG A 471 19.01 -19.75 -2.98
CA ARG A 471 18.25 -20.67 -3.83
C ARG A 471 17.36 -19.87 -4.79
N GLN A 472 17.76 -19.81 -6.05
CA GLN A 472 16.93 -19.24 -7.11
C GLN A 472 16.06 -20.33 -7.71
N VAL A 473 14.76 -20.03 -7.86
CA VAL A 473 13.75 -20.87 -8.50
C VAL A 473 12.94 -20.04 -9.49
N ASP A 474 12.17 -20.72 -10.36
CA ASP A 474 11.23 -20.04 -11.26
C ASP A 474 10.01 -19.46 -10.48
N GLY A 475 9.23 -18.58 -11.15
CA GLY A 475 8.09 -17.92 -10.52
C GLY A 475 7.03 -18.89 -9.98
N PRO A 476 6.52 -19.86 -10.75
CA PRO A 476 5.56 -20.84 -10.25
C PRO A 476 6.04 -21.62 -9.03
N GLN A 477 7.28 -22.11 -9.02
CA GLN A 477 7.87 -22.81 -7.89
C GLN A 477 8.03 -21.88 -6.68
N TYR A 478 8.44 -20.62 -6.90
CA TYR A 478 8.56 -19.62 -5.85
C TYR A 478 7.22 -19.39 -5.14
N TYR A 479 6.15 -19.12 -5.90
CA TYR A 479 4.83 -18.88 -5.33
C TYR A 479 4.25 -20.09 -4.60
N GLU A 480 4.49 -21.30 -5.10
CA GLU A 480 4.03 -22.53 -4.43
C GLU A 480 4.77 -22.75 -3.09
N ARG A 481 6.09 -22.51 -3.06
CA ARG A 481 6.89 -22.58 -1.82
C ARG A 481 6.46 -21.49 -0.82
N MET A 482 6.24 -20.25 -1.30
CA MET A 482 5.71 -19.16 -0.46
C MET A 482 4.35 -19.53 0.14
N ARG A 483 3.44 -20.03 -0.67
CA ARG A 483 2.10 -20.44 -0.25
C ARG A 483 2.11 -21.52 0.84
N ARG A 484 3.10 -22.42 0.81
CA ARG A 484 3.29 -23.50 1.79
C ARG A 484 4.20 -23.13 2.94
N PHE A 485 4.72 -21.90 2.97
CA PHE A 485 5.74 -21.46 3.94
C PHE A 485 6.99 -22.35 3.94
N ASP A 486 7.37 -22.91 2.77
CA ASP A 486 8.53 -23.78 2.60
C ASP A 486 9.78 -22.97 2.23
N TYR A 487 10.31 -22.26 3.19
CA TYR A 487 11.56 -21.49 3.12
C TYR A 487 12.12 -21.26 4.53
N ASP A 488 13.41 -20.97 4.62
CA ASP A 488 14.01 -20.46 5.85
C ASP A 488 13.94 -18.93 5.86
N MET A 489 14.47 -18.29 4.80
CA MET A 489 14.37 -16.85 4.63
C MET A 489 13.92 -16.50 3.21
N VAL A 490 13.21 -15.37 3.07
CA VAL A 490 12.71 -14.88 1.79
C VAL A 490 12.61 -13.36 1.83
N VAL A 491 12.80 -12.68 0.68
CA VAL A 491 12.51 -11.26 0.59
C VAL A 491 11.01 -11.06 0.41
N ASP A 492 10.42 -10.27 1.28
CA ASP A 492 9.01 -9.89 1.19
C ASP A 492 8.83 -8.38 1.39
N VAL A 493 7.67 -7.86 0.99
CA VAL A 493 7.34 -6.44 1.00
C VAL A 493 5.98 -6.23 1.65
N PHE A 494 5.97 -5.56 2.79
CA PHE A 494 4.76 -5.21 3.54
C PHE A 494 4.36 -3.77 3.22
N ALA A 495 3.47 -3.62 2.25
CA ALA A 495 2.92 -2.32 1.89
C ALA A 495 1.93 -1.85 2.97
N GLN A 496 2.04 -0.58 3.35
CA GLN A 496 1.19 0.04 4.36
C GLN A 496 0.50 1.27 3.79
N SER A 497 -0.68 1.58 4.32
CA SER A 497 -1.41 2.80 4.03
C SER A 497 -1.21 3.84 5.14
N LEU A 498 -1.65 5.07 4.91
CA LEU A 498 -1.77 6.09 5.97
C LEU A 498 -2.94 5.81 6.94
N SER A 499 -3.79 4.86 6.64
CA SER A 499 -4.92 4.43 7.48
C SER A 499 -4.91 2.92 7.64
N PRO A 500 -3.95 2.36 8.42
CA PRO A 500 -3.95 0.93 8.73
C PRO A 500 -5.15 0.58 9.63
N GLY A 501 -5.74 -0.59 9.38
CA GLY A 501 -6.94 -1.06 10.06
C GLY A 501 -6.99 -2.58 10.20
N ALA A 502 -8.11 -3.18 9.85
CA ALA A 502 -8.37 -4.62 10.00
C ALA A 502 -7.40 -5.52 9.21
N GLU A 503 -6.82 -5.03 8.10
CA GLU A 503 -5.86 -5.78 7.29
C GLU A 503 -4.56 -6.11 8.04
N GLN A 504 -4.25 -5.39 9.13
CA GLN A 504 -3.07 -5.66 9.95
C GLN A 504 -3.11 -7.06 10.59
N ALA A 505 -4.30 -7.58 10.86
CA ALA A 505 -4.46 -8.95 11.36
C ALA A 505 -4.02 -10.01 10.32
N ALA A 506 -4.17 -9.73 9.03
CA ALA A 506 -3.69 -10.62 7.97
C ALA A 506 -2.15 -10.64 7.87
N PHE A 507 -1.48 -9.51 8.13
CA PHE A 507 -0.01 -9.42 8.11
C PHE A 507 0.64 -9.99 9.37
N TRP A 508 0.07 -9.74 10.56
CA TRP A 508 0.76 -9.91 11.83
C TRP A 508 0.04 -10.83 12.81
N GLY A 509 -1.27 -11.11 12.59
CA GLY A 509 -2.10 -11.86 13.51
C GLY A 509 -1.73 -13.34 13.61
N SER A 510 -1.84 -13.89 14.82
CA SER A 510 -1.53 -15.30 15.12
C SER A 510 -2.39 -16.28 14.34
N ALA A 511 -3.65 -15.96 14.10
CA ALA A 511 -4.58 -16.78 13.31
C ALA A 511 -4.13 -16.96 11.87
N ALA A 512 -3.56 -15.89 11.26
CA ALA A 512 -3.07 -15.90 9.89
C ALA A 512 -1.75 -16.69 9.72
N ALA A 513 -1.03 -16.96 10.82
CA ALA A 513 0.32 -17.54 10.77
C ALA A 513 0.38 -18.93 10.13
N ASP A 514 -0.64 -19.77 10.30
CA ASP A 514 -0.65 -21.14 9.77
C ASP A 514 -1.58 -21.32 8.56
N GLU A 515 -2.23 -20.25 8.12
CA GLU A 515 -3.15 -20.30 6.99
C GLU A 515 -2.38 -20.18 5.67
N ALA A 516 -2.37 -21.27 4.90
CA ALA A 516 -1.60 -21.36 3.66
C ALA A 516 -2.03 -20.29 2.62
N GLY A 517 -1.05 -19.48 2.19
CA GLY A 517 -1.28 -18.38 1.25
C GLY A 517 -1.74 -17.07 1.88
N ASN A 518 -1.79 -16.98 3.21
CA ASN A 518 -2.06 -15.74 3.93
C ASN A 518 -0.83 -14.81 3.93
N ALA A 519 -1.04 -13.54 4.24
CA ALA A 519 -0.02 -12.50 4.21
C ALA A 519 0.96 -12.52 5.40
N ASN A 520 0.67 -13.28 6.47
CA ASN A 520 1.62 -13.48 7.57
C ASN A 520 2.75 -14.46 7.16
N THR A 521 3.55 -14.04 6.20
CA THR A 521 4.69 -14.82 5.68
C THR A 521 5.75 -15.05 6.75
N ILE A 522 5.91 -14.14 7.69
CA ILE A 522 6.82 -14.27 8.83
C ILE A 522 6.43 -15.43 9.74
N GLY A 523 5.13 -15.67 9.95
CA GLY A 523 4.62 -16.67 10.90
C GLY A 523 4.63 -16.15 12.34
N ILE A 524 4.34 -14.87 12.54
CA ILE A 524 4.22 -14.26 13.88
C ILE A 524 3.05 -14.89 14.62
N LYS A 525 3.31 -15.32 15.85
CA LYS A 525 2.30 -15.73 16.85
C LYS A 525 2.63 -15.02 18.15
N ASN A 526 1.95 -13.90 18.39
CA ASN A 526 2.20 -13.07 19.57
C ASN A 526 0.91 -12.40 20.03
N ILE A 527 0.42 -12.81 21.19
CA ILE A 527 -0.83 -12.30 21.77
C ILE A 527 -0.83 -10.78 21.94
N VAL A 528 0.33 -10.16 22.20
CA VAL A 528 0.41 -8.70 22.38
C VAL A 528 0.20 -7.99 21.04
N ILE A 529 0.75 -8.55 19.95
CA ILE A 529 0.51 -8.04 18.60
C ILE A 529 -0.96 -8.24 18.21
N ASP A 530 -1.58 -9.38 18.56
CA ASP A 530 -3.00 -9.63 18.30
C ASP A 530 -3.90 -8.62 19.02
N GLU A 531 -3.60 -8.30 20.29
CA GLU A 531 -4.36 -7.32 21.07
C GLU A 531 -4.23 -5.90 20.47
N VAL A 532 -3.04 -5.51 20.05
CA VAL A 532 -2.81 -4.18 19.45
C VAL A 532 -3.40 -4.07 18.04
N THR A 533 -3.31 -5.11 17.21
CA THR A 533 -3.97 -5.12 15.88
C THR A 533 -5.48 -5.07 16.01
N SER A 534 -6.06 -5.75 17.00
CA SER A 534 -7.49 -5.66 17.30
C SER A 534 -7.89 -4.26 17.75
N ALA A 535 -7.10 -3.63 18.64
CA ALA A 535 -7.36 -2.24 19.07
C ALA A 535 -7.26 -1.26 17.90
N LEU A 536 -6.29 -1.44 17.02
CA LEU A 536 -6.12 -0.62 15.81
C LEU A 536 -7.31 -0.74 14.85
N ALA A 537 -7.79 -1.96 14.62
CA ALA A 537 -8.96 -2.19 13.76
C ALA A 537 -10.25 -1.54 14.30
N ASN A 538 -10.33 -1.36 15.62
CA ASN A 538 -11.46 -0.73 16.31
C ASN A 538 -11.22 0.73 16.70
N ALA A 539 -10.15 1.36 16.19
CA ALA A 539 -9.83 2.75 16.48
C ALA A 539 -10.96 3.70 16.03
N GLU A 540 -11.30 4.67 16.87
CA GLU A 540 -12.42 5.60 16.63
C GLU A 540 -11.96 7.00 16.18
N SER A 541 -10.66 7.26 16.22
CA SER A 541 -10.09 8.55 15.85
C SER A 541 -8.75 8.41 15.13
N ARG A 542 -8.35 9.46 14.41
CA ARG A 542 -7.02 9.52 13.79
C ARG A 542 -5.90 9.40 14.82
N ASP A 543 -6.08 10.03 15.98
CA ASP A 543 -5.09 9.98 17.07
C ASP A 543 -4.91 8.55 17.59
N GLU A 544 -5.99 7.77 17.68
CA GLU A 544 -5.92 6.36 18.06
C GLU A 544 -5.26 5.50 16.97
N ILE A 545 -5.57 5.71 15.69
CA ILE A 545 -4.87 5.03 14.59
C ILE A 545 -3.37 5.29 14.68
N VAL A 546 -2.96 6.55 14.83
CA VAL A 546 -1.55 6.93 14.96
C VAL A 546 -0.92 6.28 16.20
N LEU A 547 -1.63 6.31 17.33
CA LEU A 547 -1.17 5.75 18.60
C LEU A 547 -0.97 4.23 18.53
N TYR A 548 -2.00 3.49 18.15
CA TYR A 548 -1.92 2.02 18.08
C TYR A 548 -0.94 1.57 16.99
N THR A 549 -0.83 2.29 15.88
CA THR A 549 0.14 1.98 14.83
C THR A 549 1.57 2.16 15.33
N LYS A 550 1.88 3.24 16.06
CA LYS A 550 3.20 3.43 16.67
C LYS A 550 3.53 2.33 17.68
N VAL A 551 2.57 1.92 18.48
CA VAL A 551 2.75 0.79 19.43
C VAL A 551 3.00 -0.51 18.65
N LEU A 552 2.22 -0.80 17.61
CA LEU A 552 2.41 -1.96 16.74
C LEU A 552 3.80 -1.95 16.08
N ASP A 553 4.24 -0.81 15.55
CA ASP A 553 5.56 -0.65 14.93
C ASP A 553 6.69 -0.97 15.92
N ARG A 554 6.59 -0.52 17.19
CA ARG A 554 7.56 -0.86 18.22
C ARG A 554 7.61 -2.35 18.51
N LEU A 555 6.47 -3.00 18.61
CA LEU A 555 6.36 -4.45 18.87
C LEU A 555 6.95 -5.27 17.72
N LEU A 556 6.63 -4.91 16.49
CA LEU A 556 7.15 -5.59 15.30
C LEU A 556 8.67 -5.46 15.19
N ARG A 557 9.21 -4.26 15.42
CA ARG A 557 10.67 -4.02 15.43
C ARG A 557 11.36 -4.77 16.55
N ALA A 558 10.81 -4.72 17.76
CA ALA A 558 11.36 -5.40 18.93
C ALA A 558 11.42 -6.92 18.76
N GLY A 559 10.59 -7.50 17.87
CA GLY A 559 10.63 -8.92 17.53
C GLY A 559 11.77 -9.33 16.63
N HIS A 560 12.44 -8.40 15.92
CA HIS A 560 13.47 -8.69 14.92
C HIS A 560 13.05 -9.77 13.91
N TYR A 561 11.79 -9.74 13.45
CA TYR A 561 11.22 -10.79 12.61
C TYR A 561 11.76 -10.82 11.17
N LEU A 562 12.41 -9.75 10.73
CA LEU A 562 13.05 -9.63 9.43
C LEU A 562 14.32 -8.79 9.53
N VAL A 563 15.19 -8.93 8.54
CA VAL A 563 16.30 -8.01 8.31
C VAL A 563 15.78 -6.85 7.46
N PRO A 564 15.61 -5.63 8.01
CA PRO A 564 15.15 -4.50 7.21
C PRO A 564 16.16 -4.17 6.11
N LEU A 565 15.68 -4.07 4.88
CA LEU A 565 16.50 -3.76 3.73
C LEU A 565 16.53 -2.24 3.48
N TYR A 566 16.08 -1.80 2.34
CA TYR A 566 16.19 -0.41 1.91
C TYR A 566 14.90 0.07 1.26
N GLY A 567 14.67 1.36 1.32
CA GLY A 567 13.55 2.03 0.70
C GLY A 567 13.87 3.48 0.34
N LYS A 568 12.90 4.19 -0.17
CA LYS A 568 13.02 5.60 -0.52
C LYS A 568 11.67 6.29 -0.35
N SER A 569 11.63 7.36 0.43
CA SER A 569 10.43 8.21 0.64
C SER A 569 10.22 9.21 -0.52
N ALA A 570 10.64 8.86 -1.73
CA ALA A 570 10.51 9.72 -2.88
C ALA A 570 10.52 8.90 -4.19
N THR A 571 9.88 9.43 -5.21
CA THR A 571 9.85 8.88 -6.55
C THR A 571 10.73 9.71 -7.49
N ASN A 572 11.68 9.05 -8.17
CA ASN A 572 12.44 9.67 -9.24
C ASN A 572 11.62 9.67 -10.52
N VAL A 573 11.42 10.83 -11.12
CA VAL A 573 10.75 10.98 -12.40
C VAL A 573 11.69 11.62 -13.42
N ALA A 574 11.68 11.10 -14.63
CA ALA A 574 12.39 11.68 -15.76
C ALA A 574 11.42 11.85 -16.91
N TYR A 575 11.41 13.01 -17.53
CA TYR A 575 10.50 13.27 -18.62
C TYR A 575 11.10 14.21 -19.66
N TRP A 576 10.63 14.05 -20.88
CA TRP A 576 10.92 15.01 -21.94
C TRP A 576 10.27 16.33 -21.58
N ASN A 577 11.01 17.42 -21.69
CA ASN A 577 10.71 18.75 -21.13
C ASN A 577 9.51 19.45 -21.82
N GLN A 578 8.47 18.69 -22.08
CA GLN A 578 7.18 19.14 -22.60
C GLN A 578 6.07 19.10 -21.54
N TYR A 579 6.29 18.39 -20.43
CA TYR A 579 5.30 18.28 -19.36
C TYR A 579 5.52 19.32 -18.28
N ARG A 580 4.42 19.73 -17.66
CA ARG A 580 4.37 20.67 -16.55
C ARG A 580 3.41 20.17 -15.50
N HIS A 581 3.63 20.60 -14.28
CA HIS A 581 2.75 20.38 -13.13
C HIS A 581 2.72 21.64 -12.26
N THR A 582 1.86 21.66 -11.25
CA THR A 582 1.80 22.71 -10.23
C THR A 582 3.08 22.70 -9.39
N GLU A 583 3.49 23.86 -8.83
CA GLU A 583 4.62 23.92 -7.90
C GLU A 583 4.39 23.04 -6.67
N LYS A 584 3.16 23.02 -6.15
CA LYS A 584 2.78 22.17 -5.02
C LYS A 584 2.09 20.92 -5.55
N LEU A 585 2.85 19.82 -5.63
CA LEU A 585 2.31 18.49 -5.84
C LEU A 585 1.61 17.99 -4.57
N PRO A 586 0.72 16.99 -4.67
CA PRO A 586 0.16 16.36 -3.49
C PRO A 586 1.23 15.61 -2.70
N THR A 587 1.00 15.44 -1.39
CA THR A 587 1.96 14.83 -0.47
C THR A 587 2.12 13.33 -0.69
N ASN A 588 1.12 12.67 -1.31
CA ASN A 588 1.04 11.22 -1.35
C ASN A 588 1.20 10.60 -2.75
N ALA A 589 1.42 11.42 -3.80
CA ALA A 589 1.49 10.91 -5.16
C ALA A 589 2.23 11.83 -6.13
N VAL A 590 2.76 11.27 -7.22
CA VAL A 590 3.24 12.03 -8.40
C VAL A 590 2.08 12.74 -9.11
N ALA A 591 0.86 12.23 -8.99
CA ALA A 591 -0.39 12.81 -9.50
C ALA A 591 -0.33 13.21 -10.98
N ILE A 592 0.19 12.32 -11.82
CA ILE A 592 0.41 12.58 -13.25
C ILE A 592 -0.87 12.97 -14.00
N ASP A 593 -2.03 12.63 -13.47
CA ASP A 593 -3.35 12.99 -14.01
C ASP A 593 -3.62 14.51 -13.97
N TYR A 594 -2.92 15.25 -13.11
CA TYR A 594 -3.01 16.70 -12.97
C TYR A 594 -1.95 17.45 -13.76
N TRP A 595 -1.03 16.74 -14.42
CA TRP A 595 -0.01 17.35 -15.28
C TRP A 595 -0.61 17.74 -16.63
N TRP A 596 0.12 18.58 -17.38
CA TRP A 596 -0.30 19.05 -18.72
C TRP A 596 0.89 19.21 -19.67
N THR A 597 0.60 19.35 -20.95
CA THR A 597 1.58 19.62 -21.99
C THR A 597 1.75 21.12 -22.21
N ASP A 598 3.00 21.58 -22.21
CA ASP A 598 3.42 22.88 -22.72
C ASP A 598 3.64 22.74 -24.25
N LYS A 599 2.79 23.39 -25.04
CA LYS A 599 2.78 23.24 -26.51
C LYS A 599 4.04 23.72 -27.19
N GLU A 600 4.67 24.81 -26.69
CA GLU A 600 5.93 25.33 -27.26
C GLU A 600 7.08 24.38 -26.94
N ALA A 601 7.15 23.88 -25.73
CA ALA A 601 8.16 22.91 -25.35
C ALA A 601 7.96 21.57 -26.09
N GLU A 602 6.73 21.13 -26.32
CA GLU A 602 6.42 19.94 -27.13
C GLU A 602 6.89 20.11 -28.57
N ALA A 603 6.70 21.31 -29.17
CA ALA A 603 7.17 21.59 -30.51
C ALA A 603 8.72 21.49 -30.61
N ARG A 604 9.45 22.02 -29.62
CA ARG A 604 10.93 21.90 -29.55
C ARG A 604 11.36 20.42 -29.42
N VAL A 605 10.73 19.65 -28.57
CA VAL A 605 10.98 18.21 -28.41
C VAL A 605 10.74 17.47 -29.73
N ASN A 606 9.60 17.73 -30.38
CA ASN A 606 9.25 17.09 -31.65
C ASN A 606 10.21 17.48 -32.79
N GLN A 607 10.71 18.71 -32.82
CA GLN A 607 11.71 19.12 -33.77
C GLN A 607 13.02 18.36 -33.59
N TYR A 608 13.48 18.20 -32.37
CA TYR A 608 14.70 17.44 -32.06
C TYR A 608 14.58 15.96 -32.45
N LEU A 609 13.42 15.32 -32.16
CA LEU A 609 13.19 13.90 -32.45
C LEU A 609 13.04 13.58 -33.95
N LYS A 610 12.93 14.59 -34.82
CA LYS A 610 12.90 14.44 -36.30
C LYS A 610 14.30 14.50 -36.93
N GLN A 611 15.30 14.93 -36.18
CA GLN A 611 16.71 14.98 -36.61
C GLN A 611 17.41 13.63 -36.35
#